data_d9861aa0109ab786754faef808ad60bb
#
_entry.id   d9861aa0109ab786754faef808ad60bb
#
_cell.length_a   1.000
_cell.length_b   1.000
_cell.length_c   1.000
_cell.angle_alpha   90.00
_cell.angle_beta   90.00
_cell.angle_gamma   90.00
#
_symmetry.space_group_name_H-M   'P 1'
#
loop_
_entity.id
_entity.type
_entity.pdbx_description
1 polymer ?
#
loop_
_entity_poly.entity_id
_entity_poly.type
_entity_poly.pdbx_seq_one_letter_code
_entity_poly.pdbx_strand_id
1 'polypeptide(L)'
;MFAFTAFFVSSYLLMVADAVPAFDVKQTCRGTETAGVYPGRNMESCVQSEEATRDQLKKSWGEFSAADKTECVSAVRIGGIPSYTELITCLEMRRDVRKMRATSPETTEGNDASGSRRKRR
;
A
#
# COMPACT_ATOMS: atom_id res chain seq x y z
N MET A 1 6.32 -45.34 -22.82
CA MET A 1 7.35 -44.54 -22.12
C MET A 1 7.22 -43.06 -22.56
N PHE A 2 6.11 -42.40 -22.26
CA PHE A 2 5.97 -40.98 -22.49
C PHE A 2 4.91 -40.42 -21.52
N ALA A 3 5.29 -40.11 -20.29
CA ALA A 3 4.42 -39.38 -19.38
C ALA A 3 5.22 -38.87 -18.17
N PHE A 4 6.07 -37.85 -18.31
CA PHE A 4 6.68 -37.18 -17.14
C PHE A 4 7.29 -35.81 -17.44
N THR A 5 6.68 -34.98 -18.32
CA THR A 5 7.23 -33.63 -18.59
C THR A 5 6.23 -32.47 -18.48
N ALA A 6 5.09 -32.65 -17.82
CA ALA A 6 4.05 -31.61 -17.78
C ALA A 6 3.88 -30.89 -16.43
N PHE A 7 4.73 -31.10 -15.42
CA PHE A 7 4.46 -30.57 -14.07
C PHE A 7 5.39 -29.45 -13.57
N PHE A 8 6.34 -28.98 -14.36
CA PHE A 8 7.31 -27.99 -13.87
C PHE A 8 7.09 -26.53 -14.29
N VAL A 9 6.07 -26.22 -15.08
CA VAL A 9 5.85 -24.85 -15.57
C VAL A 9 4.96 -24.00 -14.67
N SER A 10 4.23 -24.61 -13.74
CA SER A 10 3.20 -23.89 -12.94
C SER A 10 3.74 -23.13 -11.72
N SER A 11 4.98 -23.41 -11.29
CA SER A 11 5.52 -22.81 -10.06
C SER A 11 6.21 -21.46 -10.27
N TYR A 12 6.52 -21.05 -11.48
CA TYR A 12 7.21 -19.79 -11.77
C TYR A 12 6.31 -18.57 -11.83
N LEU A 13 5.00 -18.74 -12.01
CA LEU A 13 4.05 -17.63 -12.12
C LEU A 13 3.66 -17.01 -10.78
N LEU A 14 3.91 -17.68 -9.66
CA LEU A 14 3.53 -17.17 -8.34
C LEU A 14 4.56 -16.23 -7.71
N MET A 15 5.80 -16.20 -8.19
CA MET A 15 6.85 -15.34 -7.63
C MET A 15 6.84 -13.89 -8.15
N VAL A 16 6.18 -13.61 -9.25
CA VAL A 16 6.14 -12.26 -9.84
C VAL A 16 5.13 -11.35 -9.12
N ALA A 17 4.14 -11.92 -8.43
CA ALA A 17 3.08 -11.16 -7.75
C ALA A 17 3.49 -10.60 -6.37
N ASP A 18 4.62 -11.01 -5.82
CA ASP A 18 5.06 -10.62 -4.46
C ASP A 18 6.27 -9.67 -4.45
N ALA A 19 6.53 -8.98 -5.54
CA ALA A 19 7.58 -7.97 -5.65
C ALA A 19 7.02 -6.55 -5.52
N VAL A 20 7.85 -5.63 -5.02
CA VAL A 20 7.54 -4.20 -5.04
C VAL A 20 7.25 -3.77 -6.48
N PRO A 21 6.12 -3.12 -6.75
CA PRO A 21 5.78 -2.69 -8.10
C PRO A 21 6.79 -1.67 -8.63
N ALA A 22 7.00 -1.66 -9.95
CA ALA A 22 7.83 -0.65 -10.60
C ALA A 22 6.99 0.58 -10.94
N PHE A 23 7.37 1.74 -10.39
CA PHE A 23 6.80 3.05 -10.72
C PHE A 23 7.83 3.90 -11.46
N ASP A 24 7.36 4.77 -12.35
CA ASP A 24 8.20 5.76 -13.01
C ASP A 24 8.46 6.96 -12.09
N VAL A 25 9.55 6.90 -11.35
CA VAL A 25 9.96 7.93 -10.38
C VAL A 25 10.13 9.30 -11.04
N LYS A 26 10.60 9.37 -12.27
CA LYS A 26 10.75 10.64 -12.99
C LYS A 26 9.38 11.26 -13.28
N GLN A 27 8.43 10.44 -13.65
CA GLN A 27 7.05 10.90 -13.86
C GLN A 27 6.42 11.38 -12.55
N THR A 28 6.62 10.65 -11.45
CA THR A 28 6.18 11.05 -10.12
C THR A 28 6.70 12.43 -9.74
N CYS A 29 7.98 12.70 -10.01
CA CYS A 29 8.65 13.92 -9.59
C CYS A 29 8.43 15.13 -10.50
N ARG A 30 7.95 14.96 -11.73
CA ARG A 30 7.64 16.08 -12.64
C ARG A 30 6.59 17.04 -12.08
N GLY A 31 5.62 16.55 -11.33
CA GLY A 31 4.60 17.38 -10.71
C GLY A 31 5.10 18.28 -9.58
N THR A 32 6.27 17.98 -8.99
CA THR A 32 6.81 18.74 -7.87
C THR A 32 7.44 20.08 -8.31
N GLU A 33 7.92 20.19 -9.54
CA GLU A 33 8.50 21.43 -10.07
C GLU A 33 7.44 22.48 -10.39
N THR A 34 6.26 22.04 -10.83
CA THR A 34 5.18 22.93 -11.25
C THR A 34 4.30 23.40 -10.10
N ALA A 35 4.28 22.69 -8.98
CA ALA A 35 3.36 22.99 -7.89
C ALA A 35 3.82 24.10 -6.94
N GLY A 36 5.08 24.53 -6.96
CA GLY A 36 5.62 25.61 -6.12
C GLY A 36 5.38 25.47 -4.60
N VAL A 37 4.88 24.32 -4.18
CA VAL A 37 4.32 24.09 -2.83
C VAL A 37 5.41 23.90 -1.78
N TYR A 38 6.63 23.51 -2.20
CA TYR A 38 7.74 23.28 -1.28
C TYR A 38 9.01 23.96 -1.76
N PRO A 39 9.40 25.09 -1.18
CA PRO A 39 10.70 25.72 -1.44
C PRO A 39 11.83 24.73 -1.12
N GLY A 40 12.73 24.47 -2.09
CA GLY A 40 13.88 23.60 -1.92
C GLY A 40 13.72 22.16 -2.39
N ARG A 41 12.56 21.73 -2.85
CA ARG A 41 12.39 20.43 -3.55
C ARG A 41 12.57 20.61 -5.06
N ASN A 42 13.70 20.14 -5.56
CA ASN A 42 13.94 20.01 -6.99
C ASN A 42 13.68 18.58 -7.47
N MET A 43 13.66 18.37 -8.76
CA MET A 43 13.48 17.08 -9.41
C MET A 43 14.45 16.02 -8.86
N GLU A 44 15.72 16.37 -8.69
CA GLU A 44 16.75 15.44 -8.23
C GLU A 44 16.51 14.97 -6.80
N SER A 45 16.20 15.87 -5.87
CA SER A 45 15.90 15.52 -4.48
C SER A 45 14.64 14.66 -4.37
N CYS A 46 13.65 14.90 -5.21
CA CYS A 46 12.44 14.07 -5.30
C CYS A 46 12.79 12.66 -5.78
N VAL A 47 13.55 12.52 -6.87
CA VAL A 47 13.96 11.22 -7.40
C VAL A 47 14.76 10.43 -6.36
N GLN A 48 15.73 11.05 -5.71
CA GLN A 48 16.52 10.40 -4.65
C GLN A 48 15.64 9.92 -3.49
N SER A 49 14.66 10.71 -3.07
CA SER A 49 13.74 10.35 -2.01
C SER A 49 12.85 9.16 -2.39
N GLU A 50 12.28 9.18 -3.59
CA GLU A 50 11.45 8.07 -4.10
C GLU A 50 12.25 6.78 -4.28
N GLU A 51 13.48 6.85 -4.78
CA GLU A 51 14.36 5.69 -4.92
C GLU A 51 14.76 5.11 -3.57
N ALA A 52 15.08 5.96 -2.59
CA ALA A 52 15.37 5.53 -1.22
C ALA A 52 14.16 4.83 -0.58
N THR A 53 12.96 5.37 -0.80
CA THR A 53 11.72 4.77 -0.30
C THR A 53 11.43 3.43 -0.98
N ARG A 54 11.69 3.32 -2.30
CA ARG A 54 11.61 2.04 -3.01
C ARG A 54 12.53 0.99 -2.39
N ASP A 55 13.76 1.37 -2.09
CA ASP A 55 14.75 0.46 -1.51
C ASP A 55 14.35 0.05 -0.08
N GLN A 56 13.77 0.95 0.70
CA GLN A 56 13.17 0.64 2.00
C GLN A 56 12.00 -0.35 1.85
N LEU A 57 11.11 -0.12 0.90
CA LEU A 57 10.01 -1.03 0.59
C LEU A 57 10.49 -2.44 0.24
N LYS A 58 11.55 -2.56 -0.55
CA LYS A 58 12.13 -3.86 -0.90
C LYS A 58 12.59 -4.62 0.33
N LYS A 59 13.17 -3.94 1.32
CA LYS A 59 13.63 -4.56 2.57
C LYS A 59 12.47 -4.99 3.47
N SER A 60 11.39 -4.23 3.52
CA SER A 60 10.24 -4.45 4.41
C SER A 60 9.04 -5.13 3.74
N TRP A 61 9.11 -5.44 2.44
CA TRP A 61 7.98 -5.93 1.67
C TRP A 61 7.34 -7.19 2.25
N GLY A 62 8.16 -8.11 2.76
CA GLY A 62 7.69 -9.34 3.40
C GLY A 62 6.93 -9.14 4.72
N GLU A 63 7.03 -7.97 5.34
CA GLU A 63 6.34 -7.66 6.60
C GLU A 63 4.87 -7.29 6.40
N PHE A 64 4.48 -6.93 5.18
CA PHE A 64 3.11 -6.54 4.86
C PHE A 64 2.27 -7.73 4.40
N SER A 65 0.99 -7.73 4.75
CA SER A 65 0.07 -8.78 4.30
C SER A 65 -0.21 -8.68 2.80
N ALA A 66 -0.55 -9.81 2.17
CA ALA A 66 -0.92 -9.84 0.76
C ALA A 66 -2.13 -8.94 0.45
N ALA A 67 -3.12 -8.88 1.34
CA ALA A 67 -4.28 -8.02 1.20
C ALA A 67 -3.89 -6.53 1.23
N ASP A 68 -3.05 -6.11 2.18
CA ASP A 68 -2.60 -4.72 2.28
C ASP A 68 -1.77 -4.31 1.06
N LYS A 69 -0.89 -5.17 0.57
CA LYS A 69 -0.13 -4.94 -0.67
C LYS A 69 -1.06 -4.69 -1.86
N THR A 70 -2.03 -5.57 -2.06
CA THR A 70 -2.98 -5.46 -3.17
C THR A 70 -3.79 -4.18 -3.08
N GLU A 71 -4.34 -3.86 -1.92
CA GLU A 71 -5.18 -2.67 -1.74
C GLU A 71 -4.38 -1.38 -1.84
N CYS A 72 -3.18 -1.31 -1.22
CA CYS A 72 -2.35 -0.11 -1.29
C CYS A 72 -1.80 0.14 -2.71
N VAL A 73 -1.36 -0.89 -3.41
CA VAL A 73 -0.92 -0.76 -4.82
C VAL A 73 -2.06 -0.27 -5.71
N SER A 74 -3.27 -0.79 -5.52
CA SER A 74 -4.45 -0.33 -6.24
C SER A 74 -4.78 1.13 -5.90
N ALA A 75 -4.78 1.50 -4.64
CA ALA A 75 -5.11 2.84 -4.17
C ALA A 75 -4.18 3.92 -4.75
N VAL A 76 -2.86 3.70 -4.73
CA VAL A 76 -1.89 4.68 -5.26
C VAL A 76 -1.96 4.84 -6.78
N ARG A 77 -2.44 3.83 -7.50
CA ARG A 77 -2.66 3.92 -8.95
C ARG A 77 -3.94 4.65 -9.33
N ILE A 78 -4.97 4.56 -8.51
CA ILE A 78 -6.24 5.27 -8.74
C ILE A 78 -6.04 6.79 -8.63
N GLY A 79 -5.12 7.26 -7.77
CA GLY A 79 -4.82 8.68 -7.59
C GLY A 79 -4.12 9.37 -8.77
N GLY A 80 -3.75 8.63 -9.82
CA GLY A 80 -3.06 9.14 -11.00
C GLY A 80 -1.65 8.60 -11.12
N ILE A 81 -0.63 9.42 -10.85
CA ILE A 81 0.79 9.02 -10.93
C ILE A 81 1.20 8.41 -9.59
N PRO A 82 1.50 7.10 -9.53
CA PRO A 82 1.82 6.44 -8.28
C PRO A 82 3.20 6.86 -7.73
N SER A 83 3.32 6.90 -6.40
CA SER A 83 4.53 7.25 -5.67
C SER A 83 4.89 6.14 -4.68
N TYR A 84 6.18 5.87 -4.49
CA TYR A 84 6.65 4.94 -3.46
C TYR A 84 6.40 5.48 -2.05
N THR A 85 6.47 6.80 -1.87
CA THR A 85 6.14 7.46 -0.60
C THR A 85 4.68 7.25 -0.21
N GLU A 86 3.76 7.36 -1.16
CA GLU A 86 2.34 7.07 -0.91
C GLU A 86 2.11 5.59 -0.61
N LEU A 87 2.79 4.71 -1.35
CA LEU A 87 2.67 3.27 -1.16
C LEU A 87 3.14 2.83 0.23
N ILE A 88 4.33 3.27 0.67
CA ILE A 88 4.85 2.90 1.99
C ILE A 88 3.96 3.47 3.10
N THR A 89 3.47 4.70 2.95
CA THR A 89 2.55 5.33 3.91
C THR A 89 1.27 4.52 4.07
N CYS A 90 0.64 4.11 2.96
CA CYS A 90 -0.54 3.26 2.99
C CYS A 90 -0.28 1.94 3.71
N LEU A 91 0.81 1.26 3.38
CA LEU A 91 1.16 -0.04 3.96
C LEU A 91 1.44 0.05 5.46
N GLU A 92 2.19 1.06 5.90
CA GLU A 92 2.50 1.28 7.30
C GLU A 92 1.25 1.62 8.12
N MET A 93 0.39 2.48 7.62
CA MET A 93 -0.88 2.81 8.27
C MET A 93 -1.76 1.56 8.44
N ARG A 94 -1.87 0.73 7.43
CA ARG A 94 -2.65 -0.52 7.52
C ARG A 94 -2.06 -1.51 8.50
N ARG A 95 -0.74 -1.67 8.48
CA ARG A 95 -0.02 -2.51 9.45
C ARG A 95 -0.27 -2.05 10.88
N ASP A 96 -0.21 -0.75 11.12
CA ASP A 96 -0.37 -0.18 12.46
C ASP A 96 -1.81 -0.31 12.97
N VAL A 97 -2.80 -0.08 12.11
CA VAL A 97 -4.22 -0.35 12.44
C VAL A 97 -4.44 -1.81 12.80
N ARG A 98 -3.83 -2.74 12.07
CA ARG A 98 -3.92 -4.18 12.36
C ARG A 98 -3.32 -4.52 13.71
N LYS A 99 -2.15 -3.95 14.03
CA LYS A 99 -1.51 -4.13 15.34
C LYS A 99 -2.38 -3.58 16.47
N MET A 100 -2.96 -2.39 16.31
CA MET A 100 -3.85 -1.80 17.30
C MET A 100 -5.09 -2.66 17.54
N ARG A 101 -5.70 -3.21 16.50
CA ARG A 101 -6.84 -4.13 16.63
C ARG A 101 -6.49 -5.42 17.36
N ALA A 102 -5.29 -5.97 17.11
CA ALA A 102 -4.83 -7.18 17.77
C ALA A 102 -4.53 -6.96 19.27
N THR A 103 -4.20 -5.74 19.69
CA THR A 103 -3.88 -5.39 21.08
C THR A 103 -5.06 -4.81 21.86
N SER A 104 -6.12 -4.35 21.18
CA SER A 104 -7.34 -3.90 21.83
C SER A 104 -8.18 -5.10 22.24
N PRO A 105 -8.54 -5.28 23.53
CA PRO A 105 -9.55 -6.24 23.90
C PRO A 105 -10.84 -5.83 23.18
N GLU A 106 -11.44 -6.78 22.48
CA GLU A 106 -12.70 -6.61 21.77
C GLU A 106 -13.78 -6.20 22.76
N THR A 107 -14.00 -4.90 22.88
CA THR A 107 -15.21 -4.39 23.52
C THR A 107 -16.29 -4.60 22.49
N THR A 108 -16.95 -5.76 22.58
CA THR A 108 -18.22 -6.02 21.91
C THR A 108 -19.29 -5.15 22.61
N GLU A 109 -19.19 -3.85 22.44
CA GLU A 109 -20.32 -2.97 22.68
C GLU A 109 -21.19 -3.05 21.44
N GLY A 110 -22.15 -3.96 21.54
CA GLY A 110 -23.31 -3.96 20.67
C GLY A 110 -23.89 -2.55 20.69
N ASN A 111 -23.79 -1.88 19.56
CA ASN A 111 -24.46 -0.61 19.35
C ASN A 111 -25.96 -0.91 19.17
N ASP A 112 -26.62 -1.23 20.27
CA ASP A 112 -28.06 -1.19 20.35
C ASP A 112 -28.50 0.27 20.22
N ALA A 113 -28.69 0.67 18.98
CA ALA A 113 -29.44 1.86 18.64
C ALA A 113 -30.88 1.67 19.09
N SER A 114 -31.09 1.76 20.42
CA SER A 114 -32.41 1.84 21.02
C SER A 114 -33.05 3.15 20.59
N GLY A 115 -33.93 3.05 19.59
CA GLY A 115 -34.77 4.13 19.15
C GLY A 115 -35.58 4.73 20.27
N SER A 116 -35.18 5.89 20.74
CA SER A 116 -35.99 6.70 21.61
C SER A 116 -37.22 7.20 20.85
N ARG A 117 -38.30 6.44 21.01
CA ARG A 117 -39.65 6.81 20.54
C ARG A 117 -40.17 7.96 21.43
N ARG A 118 -39.91 9.17 20.98
CA ARG A 118 -40.46 10.39 21.62
C ARG A 118 -41.97 10.41 21.44
N LYS A 119 -42.72 9.99 22.47
CA LYS A 119 -44.17 10.10 22.56
C LYS A 119 -44.53 11.57 22.78
N ARG A 120 -45.07 12.22 21.76
CA ARG A 120 -45.70 13.55 21.91
C ARG A 120 -47.08 13.37 22.58
N ARG A 121 -47.26 14.05 23.66
CA ARG A 121 -48.59 14.43 24.20
C ARG A 121 -48.83 15.89 23.87
#